data_0d960d9c9a178cf9caeba39b4c4619e4
#
_entry.id   0d960d9c9a178cf9caeba39b4c4619e4
#
_cell.length_a   1.000
_cell.length_b   1.000
_cell.length_c   1.000
_cell.angle_alpha   90.00
_cell.angle_beta   90.00
_cell.angle_gamma   90.00
#
_symmetry.space_group_name_H-M   'P 1'
#
loop_
_entity.id
_entity.type
_entity.pdbx_description
1 polymer ?
#
loop_
_entity_poly.entity_id
_entity_poly.type
_entity_poly.pdbx_seq_one_letter_code
_entity_poly.pdbx_strand_id
1 'polypeptide(L)'
;MTDKIVAMDIETESLTPDKIWCICAEDVQTGEKEQFVHLTTLQEERERFIEYCSGYDKFIFHNGICFDVPIINRLVKKDLIPLESVIDTLIVSRLVDFDIKHGHGLKAWGIRLGNFKMDFSDFSMLSDEMIKYCHQDVTVTLRVYDKFKKIIHDPDWEWAIQCEHDIQILCQTMTDNGFYFNKTKAEELLDEIEQRKAHLEDAFQEDFPPKLEEVNRIKYRKKADGTLYSNVTNAQKKHAKTVVDWSKQEPELVCYDFIDFNPASPKMRIERLWDAGWKPFEKTKGHIDYERQSARPFR
;
A
#
# COMPACT_ATOMS: atom_id res chain seq x y z
N MET A 1 36.81 -21.49 14.64
CA MET A 1 36.86 -20.58 13.46
C MET A 1 35.71 -19.61 13.66
N THR A 2 35.88 -18.36 13.35
CA THR A 2 34.75 -17.40 13.38
C THR A 2 33.93 -17.60 12.11
N ASP A 3 32.60 -17.67 12.24
CA ASP A 3 31.70 -17.82 11.10
C ASP A 3 31.95 -16.71 10.06
N LYS A 4 31.93 -17.08 8.80
CA LYS A 4 31.91 -16.14 7.70
C LYS A 4 30.47 -15.67 7.48
N ILE A 5 30.26 -14.36 7.54
CA ILE A 5 28.93 -13.76 7.57
C ILE A 5 28.78 -12.75 6.43
N VAL A 6 27.68 -12.82 5.70
CA VAL A 6 27.33 -11.90 4.64
C VAL A 6 25.95 -11.29 4.87
N ALA A 7 25.77 -10.01 4.62
CA ALA A 7 24.47 -9.37 4.56
C ALA A 7 23.99 -9.28 3.12
N MET A 8 22.70 -9.52 2.89
CA MET A 8 22.08 -9.51 1.56
C MET A 8 20.71 -8.85 1.59
N ASP A 9 20.30 -8.40 0.40
CA ASP A 9 18.97 -7.92 0.10
C ASP A 9 18.65 -8.21 -1.36
N ILE A 10 17.36 -8.41 -1.70
CA ILE A 10 16.91 -8.68 -3.07
C ILE A 10 15.88 -7.68 -3.57
N GLU A 11 15.91 -7.40 -4.87
CA GLU A 11 14.86 -6.67 -5.55
C GLU A 11 14.15 -7.55 -6.57
N THR A 12 12.82 -7.47 -6.57
CA THR A 12 11.95 -8.34 -7.36
C THR A 12 10.88 -7.54 -8.11
N GLU A 13 10.21 -8.15 -9.06
CA GLU A 13 9.13 -7.52 -9.83
C GLU A 13 7.82 -7.37 -9.06
N SER A 14 7.62 -8.18 -8.02
CA SER A 14 6.38 -8.22 -7.23
C SER A 14 6.60 -8.90 -5.88
N LEU A 15 5.58 -8.92 -5.01
CA LEU A 15 5.62 -9.65 -3.74
C LEU A 15 5.54 -11.18 -3.91
N THR A 16 5.06 -11.67 -5.05
CA THR A 16 5.08 -13.10 -5.43
C THR A 16 5.80 -13.25 -6.79
N PRO A 17 7.13 -13.04 -6.79
CA PRO A 17 7.85 -12.85 -8.03
C PRO A 17 8.17 -14.16 -8.73
N ASP A 18 8.23 -14.11 -10.06
CA ASP A 18 8.86 -15.13 -10.88
C ASP A 18 10.27 -14.68 -11.32
N LYS A 19 10.68 -13.47 -10.93
CA LYS A 19 11.94 -12.88 -11.33
C LYS A 19 12.59 -12.08 -10.20
N ILE A 20 13.90 -12.31 -10.02
CA ILE A 20 14.78 -11.48 -9.21
C ILE A 20 15.48 -10.50 -10.14
N TRP A 21 15.38 -9.20 -9.86
CA TRP A 21 16.08 -8.15 -10.60
C TRP A 21 17.55 -8.10 -10.26
N CYS A 22 17.86 -8.00 -8.96
CA CYS A 22 19.21 -8.04 -8.44
C CYS A 22 19.24 -8.60 -7.02
N ILE A 23 20.40 -9.10 -6.63
CA ILE A 23 20.79 -9.39 -5.24
C ILE A 23 22.04 -8.55 -4.98
N CYS A 24 22.03 -7.79 -3.88
CA CYS A 24 23.20 -7.09 -3.40
C CYS A 24 23.69 -7.75 -2.11
N ALA A 25 25.00 -7.82 -1.93
CA ALA A 25 25.64 -8.43 -0.78
C ALA A 25 26.80 -7.57 -0.26
N GLU A 26 27.09 -7.68 1.04
CA GLU A 26 28.27 -7.09 1.67
C GLU A 26 28.83 -8.06 2.72
N ASP A 27 30.08 -8.44 2.57
CA ASP A 27 30.81 -9.28 3.53
C ASP A 27 31.05 -8.51 4.84
N VAL A 28 30.63 -9.09 5.96
CA VAL A 28 30.68 -8.43 7.27
C VAL A 28 32.11 -8.20 7.77
N GLN A 29 33.04 -9.08 7.40
CA GLN A 29 34.45 -9.04 7.85
C GLN A 29 35.29 -8.10 6.99
N THR A 30 35.12 -8.18 5.67
CA THR A 30 35.97 -7.44 4.71
C THR A 30 35.38 -6.13 4.25
N GLY A 31 34.03 -6.00 4.29
CA GLY A 31 33.27 -4.89 3.72
C GLY A 31 33.21 -4.94 2.19
N GLU A 32 33.62 -6.04 1.57
CA GLU A 32 33.54 -6.25 0.12
C GLU A 32 32.09 -6.34 -0.31
N LYS A 33 31.77 -5.60 -1.38
CA LYS A 33 30.40 -5.52 -1.93
C LYS A 33 30.34 -6.27 -3.25
N GLU A 34 29.29 -7.08 -3.37
CA GLU A 34 28.97 -7.82 -4.58
C GLU A 34 27.54 -7.53 -5.02
N GLN A 35 27.31 -7.70 -6.31
CA GLN A 35 25.98 -7.63 -6.89
C GLN A 35 25.79 -8.72 -7.95
N PHE A 36 24.59 -9.26 -8.00
CA PHE A 36 24.20 -10.32 -8.91
C PHE A 36 22.93 -9.89 -9.64
N VAL A 37 22.98 -9.94 -10.96
CA VAL A 37 21.86 -9.54 -11.82
C VAL A 37 21.51 -10.65 -12.78
N HIS A 38 20.30 -10.64 -13.34
CA HIS A 38 19.86 -11.64 -14.33
C HIS A 38 19.92 -13.12 -13.88
N LEU A 39 19.85 -13.37 -12.57
CA LEU A 39 19.94 -14.71 -11.97
C LEU A 39 18.91 -15.71 -12.49
N THR A 40 17.75 -15.23 -12.91
CA THR A 40 16.68 -16.07 -13.48
C THR A 40 16.84 -16.36 -14.98
N THR A 41 17.73 -15.64 -15.66
CA THR A 41 17.91 -15.74 -17.13
C THR A 41 19.30 -16.18 -17.55
N LEU A 42 20.35 -15.83 -16.80
CA LEU A 42 21.74 -16.17 -17.10
C LEU A 42 22.27 -17.25 -16.16
N GLN A 43 22.61 -18.41 -16.72
CA GLN A 43 23.11 -19.54 -15.94
C GLN A 43 24.45 -19.21 -15.25
N GLU A 44 25.36 -18.52 -15.93
CA GLU A 44 26.68 -18.13 -15.38
C GLU A 44 26.53 -17.26 -14.12
N GLU A 45 25.63 -16.29 -14.12
CA GLU A 45 25.36 -15.44 -12.95
C GLU A 45 24.73 -16.23 -11.80
N ARG A 46 23.86 -17.18 -12.13
CA ARG A 46 23.28 -18.10 -11.14
C ARG A 46 24.34 -18.97 -10.50
N GLU A 47 25.25 -19.55 -11.27
CA GLU A 47 26.34 -20.37 -10.77
C GLU A 47 27.31 -19.54 -9.93
N ARG A 48 27.65 -18.32 -10.36
CA ARG A 48 28.47 -17.37 -9.60
C ARG A 48 27.86 -17.05 -8.23
N PHE A 49 26.56 -16.82 -8.17
CA PHE A 49 25.87 -16.56 -6.92
C PHE A 49 25.82 -17.79 -6.00
N ILE A 50 25.60 -18.98 -6.57
CA ILE A 50 25.62 -20.24 -5.81
C ILE A 50 27.01 -20.47 -5.21
N GLU A 51 28.06 -20.25 -5.98
CA GLU A 51 29.45 -20.37 -5.50
C GLU A 51 29.72 -19.33 -4.38
N TYR A 52 29.32 -18.10 -4.58
CA TYR A 52 29.41 -17.03 -3.58
C TYR A 52 28.77 -17.43 -2.25
N CYS A 53 27.55 -17.91 -2.27
CA CYS A 53 26.84 -18.36 -1.07
C CYS A 53 27.57 -19.49 -0.34
N SER A 54 28.22 -20.40 -1.08
CA SER A 54 28.97 -21.54 -0.49
C SER A 54 30.17 -21.11 0.35
N GLY A 55 30.61 -19.87 0.22
CA GLY A 55 31.70 -19.27 0.99
C GLY A 55 31.30 -18.76 2.37
N TYR A 56 30.03 -18.80 2.75
CA TYR A 56 29.52 -18.22 3.99
C TYR A 56 28.75 -19.22 4.85
N ASP A 57 28.84 -19.02 6.18
CA ASP A 57 28.21 -19.86 7.19
C ASP A 57 26.90 -19.25 7.66
N LYS A 58 26.78 -17.92 7.67
CA LYS A 58 25.60 -17.16 8.12
C LYS A 58 25.23 -16.04 7.16
N PHE A 59 23.94 -15.77 7.06
CA PHE A 59 23.34 -14.79 6.15
C PHE A 59 22.48 -13.80 6.93
N ILE A 60 22.76 -12.52 6.80
CA ILE A 60 22.01 -11.46 7.46
C ILE A 60 21.01 -10.87 6.46
N PHE A 61 19.76 -10.81 6.89
CA PHE A 61 18.68 -10.16 6.17
C PHE A 61 17.83 -9.27 7.11
N HIS A 62 16.94 -8.49 6.52
CA HIS A 62 15.90 -7.79 7.24
C HIS A 62 14.52 -8.24 6.73
N ASN A 63 13.86 -9.14 7.41
CA ASN A 63 12.67 -9.88 7.00
C ASN A 63 12.95 -10.99 5.97
N GLY A 64 14.18 -11.49 5.93
CA GLY A 64 14.62 -12.45 4.93
C GLY A 64 13.99 -13.83 5.04
N ILE A 65 13.62 -14.28 6.24
CA ILE A 65 12.93 -15.56 6.45
C ILE A 65 11.59 -15.60 5.74
N CYS A 66 10.88 -14.46 5.69
CA CYS A 66 9.56 -14.39 5.06
C CYS A 66 9.57 -13.99 3.60
N PHE A 67 10.66 -13.41 3.09
CA PHE A 67 10.69 -12.86 1.74
C PHE A 67 11.91 -13.31 0.94
N ASP A 68 13.10 -12.82 1.28
CA ASP A 68 14.29 -12.99 0.45
C ASP A 68 14.68 -14.46 0.27
N VAL A 69 14.83 -15.18 1.38
CA VAL A 69 15.34 -16.57 1.36
C VAL A 69 14.38 -17.54 0.68
N PRO A 70 13.08 -17.54 0.93
CA PRO A 70 12.13 -18.36 0.18
C PRO A 70 12.16 -18.09 -1.34
N ILE A 71 12.31 -16.83 -1.75
CA ILE A 71 12.39 -16.45 -3.16
C ILE A 71 13.70 -16.93 -3.78
N ILE A 72 14.83 -16.71 -3.12
CA ILE A 72 16.15 -17.20 -3.56
C ILE A 72 16.11 -18.72 -3.70
N ASN A 73 15.64 -19.42 -2.69
CA ASN A 73 15.58 -20.90 -2.69
C ASN A 73 14.61 -21.45 -3.75
N ARG A 74 13.58 -20.71 -4.11
CA ARG A 74 12.64 -21.10 -5.18
C ARG A 74 13.17 -20.82 -6.57
N LEU A 75 13.78 -19.65 -6.81
CA LEU A 75 14.08 -19.15 -8.15
C LEU A 75 15.53 -19.41 -8.57
N VAL A 76 16.47 -19.53 -7.63
CA VAL A 76 17.88 -19.76 -7.94
C VAL A 76 18.25 -21.22 -7.78
N LYS A 77 18.16 -21.76 -6.56
CA LYS A 77 18.44 -23.16 -6.26
C LYS A 77 17.77 -23.56 -4.95
N LYS A 78 17.05 -24.68 -4.98
CA LYS A 78 16.40 -25.23 -3.79
C LYS A 78 17.41 -25.43 -2.65
N ASP A 79 17.03 -24.98 -1.46
CA ASP A 79 17.81 -25.11 -0.22
C ASP A 79 19.23 -24.50 -0.31
N LEU A 80 19.40 -23.43 -1.12
CA LEU A 80 20.68 -22.74 -1.26
C LEU A 80 21.10 -22.04 0.02
N ILE A 81 20.14 -21.32 0.65
CA ILE A 81 20.34 -20.67 1.94
C ILE A 81 19.45 -21.40 2.94
N PRO A 82 20.02 -22.19 3.87
CA PRO A 82 19.26 -22.81 4.94
C PRO A 82 18.67 -21.76 5.87
N LEU A 83 17.37 -21.87 6.23
CA LEU A 83 16.71 -20.89 7.10
C LEU A 83 17.35 -20.79 8.48
N GLU A 84 17.91 -21.88 9.00
CA GLU A 84 18.66 -21.93 10.26
C GLU A 84 20.02 -21.19 10.21
N SER A 85 20.51 -20.87 9.01
CA SER A 85 21.72 -20.04 8.84
C SER A 85 21.42 -18.54 8.78
N VAL A 86 20.15 -18.15 8.82
CA VAL A 86 19.73 -16.76 8.68
C VAL A 86 19.75 -16.03 10.03
N ILE A 87 20.29 -14.83 10.03
CA ILE A 87 20.16 -13.85 11.10
C ILE A 87 19.19 -12.77 10.59
N ASP A 88 17.94 -12.82 11.03
CA ASP A 88 16.93 -11.85 10.62
C ASP A 88 16.88 -10.67 11.60
N THR A 89 17.36 -9.53 11.14
CA THR A 89 17.47 -8.31 11.97
C THR A 89 16.11 -7.72 12.34
N LEU A 90 15.03 -8.01 11.59
CA LEU A 90 13.68 -7.61 11.95
C LEU A 90 13.20 -8.37 13.19
N ILE A 91 13.44 -9.69 13.23
CA ILE A 91 13.09 -10.55 14.35
C ILE A 91 13.85 -10.11 15.61
N VAL A 92 15.19 -9.98 15.50
CA VAL A 92 16.00 -9.50 16.63
C VAL A 92 15.54 -8.14 17.14
N SER A 93 15.25 -7.22 16.24
CA SER A 93 14.73 -5.89 16.60
C SER A 93 13.43 -5.95 17.39
N ARG A 94 12.50 -6.81 16.99
CA ARG A 94 11.21 -7.02 17.67
C ARG A 94 11.39 -7.67 19.03
N LEU A 95 12.27 -8.65 19.13
CA LEU A 95 12.55 -9.35 20.40
C LEU A 95 13.16 -8.41 21.44
N VAL A 96 14.10 -7.56 21.03
CA VAL A 96 14.83 -6.67 21.96
C VAL A 96 14.01 -5.44 22.40
N ASP A 97 13.20 -4.88 21.51
CA ASP A 97 12.42 -3.67 21.80
C ASP A 97 11.07 -3.71 21.05
N PHE A 98 10.10 -4.47 21.58
CA PHE A 98 8.81 -4.69 20.92
C PHE A 98 7.96 -3.42 20.73
N ASP A 99 8.15 -2.39 21.54
CA ASP A 99 7.36 -1.14 21.54
C ASP A 99 8.11 0.05 20.92
N ILE A 100 9.05 -0.21 20.02
CA ILE A 100 9.82 0.85 19.38
C ILE A 100 8.93 1.78 18.54
N LYS A 101 8.99 3.08 18.80
CA LYS A 101 8.19 4.09 18.07
C LYS A 101 8.52 4.03 16.56
N HIS A 102 7.49 4.17 15.71
CA HIS A 102 7.56 4.11 14.24
C HIS A 102 7.89 2.72 13.66
N GLY A 103 7.88 1.65 14.49
CA GLY A 103 8.02 0.26 14.05
C GLY A 103 9.45 -0.16 13.71
N HIS A 104 9.59 -1.38 13.21
CA HIS A 104 10.87 -2.10 13.03
C HIS A 104 11.35 -2.15 11.59
N GLY A 105 10.58 -1.63 10.62
CA GLY A 105 10.94 -1.69 9.20
C GLY A 105 12.23 -0.94 8.88
N LEU A 106 12.89 -1.36 7.80
CA LEU A 106 14.22 -0.86 7.41
C LEU A 106 14.25 0.67 7.23
N LYS A 107 13.19 1.27 6.68
CA LYS A 107 13.06 2.74 6.57
C LYS A 107 13.09 3.44 7.93
N ALA A 108 12.41 2.88 8.93
CA ALA A 108 12.39 3.44 10.29
C ALA A 108 13.75 3.29 10.97
N TRP A 109 14.45 2.18 10.74
CA TRP A 109 15.81 1.97 11.20
C TRP A 109 16.80 2.92 10.53
N GLY A 110 16.68 3.13 9.22
CA GLY A 110 17.51 4.08 8.49
C GLY A 110 17.44 5.49 9.08
N ILE A 111 16.24 5.95 9.45
CA ILE A 111 16.03 7.24 10.12
C ILE A 111 16.73 7.28 11.49
N ARG A 112 16.56 6.24 12.33
CA ARG A 112 17.16 6.18 13.67
C ARG A 112 18.68 6.14 13.66
N LEU A 113 19.25 5.47 12.67
CA LEU A 113 20.70 5.28 12.55
C LEU A 113 21.37 6.39 11.73
N GLY A 114 20.61 7.39 11.25
CA GLY A 114 21.13 8.47 10.41
C GLY A 114 21.62 8.00 9.03
N ASN A 115 21.15 6.84 8.57
CA ASN A 115 21.45 6.26 7.26
C ASN A 115 20.14 6.06 6.50
N PHE A 116 19.67 7.14 5.88
CA PHE A 116 18.34 7.19 5.27
C PHE A 116 18.25 6.22 4.09
N LYS A 117 17.17 5.42 4.11
CA LYS A 117 16.77 4.62 2.97
C LYS A 117 16.44 5.54 1.78
N MET A 118 16.92 5.18 0.60
CA MET A 118 16.57 5.90 -0.63
C MET A 118 15.07 5.76 -0.92
N ASP A 119 14.44 6.77 -1.49
CA ASP A 119 13.09 6.64 -2.03
C ASP A 119 13.21 6.06 -3.46
N PHE A 120 12.66 4.86 -3.64
CA PHE A 120 12.59 4.17 -4.93
C PHE A 120 11.20 3.54 -5.10
N SER A 121 10.64 3.56 -6.29
CA SER A 121 9.28 3.09 -6.56
C SER A 121 9.08 2.40 -7.91
N ASP A 122 10.08 2.44 -8.80
CA ASP A 122 9.96 1.82 -10.12
C ASP A 122 10.60 0.42 -10.14
N PHE A 123 9.80 -0.58 -9.81
CA PHE A 123 10.18 -2.00 -9.84
C PHE A 123 9.81 -2.70 -11.16
N SER A 124 9.48 -1.96 -12.21
CA SER A 124 9.05 -2.51 -13.49
C SER A 124 10.19 -3.15 -14.29
N MET A 125 11.42 -2.67 -14.10
CA MET A 125 12.62 -3.15 -14.78
C MET A 125 13.89 -2.93 -13.97
N LEU A 126 14.90 -3.74 -14.24
CA LEU A 126 16.24 -3.56 -13.64
C LEU A 126 16.83 -2.22 -14.07
N SER A 127 17.35 -1.46 -13.10
CA SER A 127 18.04 -0.18 -13.35
C SER A 127 19.23 -0.01 -12.40
N ASP A 128 20.18 0.88 -12.76
CA ASP A 128 21.31 1.21 -11.90
C ASP A 128 20.84 1.86 -10.58
N GLU A 129 19.73 2.58 -10.61
CA GLU A 129 19.10 3.18 -9.43
C GLU A 129 18.56 2.09 -8.50
N MET A 130 17.95 1.03 -9.03
CA MET A 130 17.50 -0.11 -8.24
C MET A 130 18.66 -0.84 -7.58
N ILE A 131 19.78 -1.04 -8.27
CA ILE A 131 20.98 -1.67 -7.70
C ILE A 131 21.56 -0.80 -6.56
N LYS A 132 21.60 0.52 -6.74
CA LYS A 132 22.02 1.45 -5.67
C LYS A 132 21.09 1.41 -4.47
N TYR A 133 19.78 1.33 -4.72
CA TYR A 133 18.76 1.19 -3.70
C TYR A 133 18.95 -0.10 -2.89
N CYS A 134 19.12 -1.25 -3.57
CA CYS A 134 19.39 -2.54 -2.95
C CYS A 134 20.68 -2.52 -2.09
N HIS A 135 21.80 -1.96 -2.61
CA HIS A 135 23.02 -1.78 -1.82
C HIS A 135 22.81 -0.88 -0.59
N GLN A 136 21.98 0.15 -0.70
CA GLN A 136 21.64 1.00 0.44
C GLN A 136 20.87 0.21 1.50
N ASP A 137 19.95 -0.65 1.09
CA ASP A 137 19.19 -1.50 2.02
C ASP A 137 20.08 -2.51 2.73
N VAL A 138 21.05 -3.14 2.04
CA VAL A 138 22.11 -3.95 2.67
C VAL A 138 22.90 -3.14 3.70
N THR A 139 23.28 -1.92 3.36
CA THR A 139 24.03 -1.04 4.28
C THR A 139 23.22 -0.70 5.54
N VAL A 140 21.91 -0.42 5.39
CA VAL A 140 21.02 -0.18 6.55
C VAL A 140 20.86 -1.45 7.38
N THR A 141 20.68 -2.60 6.75
CA THR A 141 20.59 -3.92 7.40
C THR A 141 21.82 -4.21 8.24
N LEU A 142 23.02 -3.96 7.71
CA LEU A 142 24.28 -4.09 8.46
C LEU A 142 24.35 -3.14 9.67
N ARG A 143 23.88 -1.92 9.54
CA ARG A 143 23.81 -0.98 10.67
C ARG A 143 22.86 -1.46 11.76
N VAL A 144 21.75 -2.09 11.38
CA VAL A 144 20.84 -2.73 12.35
C VAL A 144 21.51 -3.91 13.02
N TYR A 145 22.19 -4.76 12.25
CA TYR A 145 22.98 -5.87 12.78
C TYR A 145 24.05 -5.38 13.77
N ASP A 146 24.85 -4.38 13.41
CA ASP A 146 25.88 -3.81 14.28
C ASP A 146 25.30 -3.27 15.59
N LYS A 147 24.12 -2.66 15.53
CA LYS A 147 23.38 -2.19 16.70
C LYS A 147 23.08 -3.33 17.67
N PHE A 148 22.70 -4.50 17.16
CA PHE A 148 22.29 -5.65 17.95
C PHE A 148 23.38 -6.72 18.08
N LYS A 149 24.55 -6.56 17.47
CA LYS A 149 25.63 -7.55 17.40
C LYS A 149 26.01 -8.13 18.75
N LYS A 150 26.07 -7.30 19.79
CA LYS A 150 26.39 -7.78 21.16
C LYS A 150 25.32 -8.73 21.70
N ILE A 151 24.05 -8.48 21.41
CA ILE A 151 22.92 -9.32 21.83
C ILE A 151 22.88 -10.61 21.00
N ILE A 152 23.08 -10.50 19.68
CA ILE A 152 23.09 -11.65 18.75
C ILE A 152 24.13 -12.67 19.12
N HIS A 153 25.30 -12.23 19.61
CA HIS A 153 26.41 -13.12 20.00
C HIS A 153 26.54 -13.33 21.51
N ASP A 154 25.50 -12.93 22.29
CA ASP A 154 25.46 -13.17 23.72
C ASP A 154 24.81 -14.53 24.01
N PRO A 155 25.51 -15.46 24.68
CA PRO A 155 24.96 -16.78 25.00
C PRO A 155 23.66 -16.75 25.80
N ASP A 156 23.43 -15.70 26.59
CA ASP A 156 22.20 -15.54 27.38
C ASP A 156 20.97 -15.27 26.48
N TRP A 157 21.19 -14.75 25.28
CA TRP A 157 20.15 -14.46 24.30
C TRP A 157 19.99 -15.52 23.20
N GLU A 158 20.95 -16.43 23.05
CA GLU A 158 21.00 -17.43 21.96
C GLU A 158 19.68 -18.20 21.84
N TRP A 159 19.20 -18.75 22.96
CA TRP A 159 17.94 -19.52 22.96
C TRP A 159 16.73 -18.68 22.56
N ALA A 160 16.60 -17.46 23.08
CA ALA A 160 15.47 -16.58 22.76
C ALA A 160 15.46 -16.16 21.29
N ILE A 161 16.63 -15.81 20.75
CA ILE A 161 16.79 -15.46 19.33
C ILE A 161 16.44 -16.66 18.44
N GLN A 162 16.95 -17.85 18.76
CA GLN A 162 16.66 -19.07 18.00
C GLN A 162 15.17 -19.40 18.04
N CYS A 163 14.53 -19.32 19.21
CA CYS A 163 13.10 -19.57 19.37
C CYS A 163 12.26 -18.64 18.49
N GLU A 164 12.57 -17.35 18.45
CA GLU A 164 11.82 -16.38 17.62
C GLU A 164 12.03 -16.64 16.12
N HIS A 165 13.24 -17.03 15.70
CA HIS A 165 13.50 -17.43 14.32
C HIS A 165 12.72 -18.71 13.94
N ASP A 166 12.72 -19.73 14.80
CA ASP A 166 12.00 -20.99 14.58
C ASP A 166 10.49 -20.77 14.50
N ILE A 167 9.95 -19.90 15.38
CA ILE A 167 8.52 -19.50 15.33
C ILE A 167 8.22 -18.78 14.02
N GLN A 168 9.10 -17.90 13.55
CA GLN A 168 8.87 -17.19 12.28
C GLN A 168 8.88 -18.17 11.09
N ILE A 169 9.77 -19.16 11.08
CA ILE A 169 9.81 -20.23 10.05
C ILE A 169 8.50 -21.03 10.08
N LEU A 170 8.02 -21.40 11.29
CA LEU A 170 6.76 -22.09 11.45
C LEU A 170 5.58 -21.24 10.94
N CYS A 171 5.52 -19.96 11.32
CA CYS A 171 4.49 -19.03 10.86
C CYS A 171 4.50 -18.86 9.34
N GLN A 172 5.69 -18.81 8.71
CA GLN A 172 5.81 -18.76 7.25
C GLN A 172 5.26 -20.04 6.61
N THR A 173 5.63 -21.21 7.15
CA THR A 173 5.08 -22.50 6.68
C THR A 173 3.55 -22.55 6.81
N MET A 174 2.99 -22.05 7.91
CA MET A 174 1.54 -21.95 8.08
C MET A 174 0.89 -21.00 7.07
N THR A 175 1.55 -19.91 6.76
CA THR A 175 1.10 -18.93 5.75
C THR A 175 1.10 -19.54 4.36
N ASP A 176 2.15 -20.26 3.98
CA ASP A 176 2.31 -20.90 2.68
C ASP A 176 1.28 -22.04 2.48
N ASN A 177 1.01 -22.80 3.53
CA ASN A 177 -0.02 -23.83 3.52
C ASN A 177 -1.44 -23.25 3.48
N GLY A 178 -1.64 -22.06 4.05
CA GLY A 178 -2.93 -21.42 4.20
C GLY A 178 -3.90 -22.26 5.05
N PHE A 179 -5.19 -21.98 4.89
CA PHE A 179 -6.27 -22.74 5.48
C PHE A 179 -7.37 -23.00 4.45
N TYR A 180 -8.15 -24.03 4.70
CA TYR A 180 -9.23 -24.40 3.79
C TYR A 180 -10.24 -23.25 3.64
N PHE A 181 -10.51 -22.88 2.40
CA PHE A 181 -11.53 -21.90 2.04
C PHE A 181 -12.55 -22.56 1.09
N ASN A 182 -13.82 -22.60 1.50
CA ASN A 182 -14.89 -23.14 0.69
C ASN A 182 -15.32 -22.12 -0.37
N LYS A 183 -14.65 -22.17 -1.51
CA LYS A 183 -14.87 -21.23 -2.62
C LYS A 183 -16.32 -21.26 -3.13
N THR A 184 -16.90 -22.44 -3.32
CA THR A 184 -18.29 -22.61 -3.80
C THR A 184 -19.28 -21.90 -2.88
N LYS A 185 -19.14 -22.14 -1.56
CA LYS A 185 -20.04 -21.50 -0.59
C LYS A 185 -19.83 -19.99 -0.51
N ALA A 186 -18.61 -19.51 -0.73
CA ALA A 186 -18.33 -18.08 -0.79
C ALA A 186 -18.95 -17.42 -2.04
N GLU A 187 -18.90 -18.09 -3.18
CA GLU A 187 -19.54 -17.65 -4.43
C GLU A 187 -21.06 -17.62 -4.28
N GLU A 188 -21.69 -18.66 -3.72
CA GLU A 188 -23.12 -18.69 -3.41
C GLU A 188 -23.55 -17.52 -2.50
N LEU A 189 -22.77 -17.25 -1.45
CA LEU A 189 -23.03 -16.14 -0.53
C LEU A 189 -22.84 -14.78 -1.22
N LEU A 190 -21.85 -14.65 -2.11
CA LEU A 190 -21.64 -13.44 -2.89
C LEU A 190 -22.85 -13.15 -3.78
N ASP A 191 -23.32 -14.14 -4.52
CA ASP A 191 -24.51 -14.02 -5.37
C ASP A 191 -25.76 -13.60 -4.56
N GLU A 192 -25.96 -14.20 -3.39
CA GLU A 192 -27.06 -13.82 -2.48
C GLU A 192 -26.95 -12.35 -2.03
N ILE A 193 -25.74 -11.93 -1.64
CA ILE A 193 -25.49 -10.54 -1.21
C ILE A 193 -25.71 -9.57 -2.36
N GLU A 194 -25.25 -9.88 -3.57
CA GLU A 194 -25.43 -9.03 -4.75
C GLU A 194 -26.92 -8.88 -5.14
N GLN A 195 -27.68 -9.98 -5.13
CA GLN A 195 -29.12 -9.93 -5.35
C GLN A 195 -29.83 -9.09 -4.31
N ARG A 196 -29.50 -9.27 -3.03
CA ARG A 196 -30.08 -8.47 -1.94
C ARG A 196 -29.72 -7.00 -2.04
N LYS A 197 -28.48 -6.70 -2.45
CA LYS A 197 -28.03 -5.32 -2.68
C LYS A 197 -28.83 -4.67 -3.81
N ALA A 198 -28.98 -5.35 -4.96
CA ALA A 198 -29.76 -4.85 -6.09
C ALA A 198 -31.21 -4.55 -5.69
N HIS A 199 -31.87 -5.50 -4.97
CA HIS A 199 -33.23 -5.29 -4.47
C HIS A 199 -33.33 -4.07 -3.52
N LEU A 200 -32.35 -3.86 -2.65
CA LEU A 200 -32.33 -2.69 -1.77
C LEU A 200 -32.07 -1.40 -2.54
N GLU A 201 -31.24 -1.41 -3.57
CA GLU A 201 -31.00 -0.25 -4.42
C GLU A 201 -32.27 0.16 -5.17
N ASP A 202 -33.03 -0.80 -5.71
CA ASP A 202 -34.32 -0.54 -6.35
C ASP A 202 -35.33 0.04 -5.34
N ALA A 203 -35.45 -0.57 -4.16
CA ALA A 203 -36.35 -0.08 -3.11
C ALA A 203 -35.96 1.37 -2.65
N PHE A 204 -34.68 1.67 -2.57
CA PHE A 204 -34.24 3.03 -2.26
C PHE A 204 -34.63 4.06 -3.34
N GLN A 205 -34.64 3.68 -4.62
CA GLN A 205 -35.06 4.59 -5.68
C GLN A 205 -36.61 4.80 -5.69
N GLU A 206 -37.38 3.81 -5.25
CA GLU A 206 -38.82 3.93 -5.04
C GLU A 206 -39.15 4.89 -3.88
N ASP A 207 -38.49 4.69 -2.72
CA ASP A 207 -38.71 5.51 -1.53
C ASP A 207 -38.12 6.92 -1.66
N PHE A 208 -37.03 7.06 -2.36
CA PHE A 208 -36.26 8.30 -2.55
C PHE A 208 -36.05 8.59 -4.04
N PRO A 209 -37.07 8.96 -4.80
CA PRO A 209 -36.97 9.21 -6.23
C PRO A 209 -35.92 10.31 -6.55
N PRO A 210 -35.40 10.33 -7.78
CA PRO A 210 -34.41 11.33 -8.22
C PRO A 210 -34.91 12.75 -7.98
N LYS A 211 -34.07 13.62 -7.46
CA LYS A 211 -34.37 15.05 -7.28
C LYS A 211 -33.69 15.89 -8.34
N LEU A 212 -34.42 16.92 -8.81
CA LEU A 212 -33.86 17.93 -9.70
C LEU A 212 -32.95 18.86 -8.88
N GLU A 213 -31.62 18.72 -9.08
CA GLU A 213 -30.61 19.49 -8.36
C GLU A 213 -29.77 20.34 -9.31
N GLU A 214 -29.25 21.45 -8.80
CA GLU A 214 -28.29 22.26 -9.52
C GLU A 214 -26.95 21.51 -9.67
N VAL A 215 -26.52 21.31 -10.92
CA VAL A 215 -25.29 20.57 -11.23
C VAL A 215 -24.20 21.44 -11.81
N ASN A 216 -24.55 22.59 -12.40
CA ASN A 216 -23.56 23.48 -13.01
C ASN A 216 -24.07 24.90 -13.16
N ARG A 217 -23.16 25.87 -13.19
CA ARG A 217 -23.43 27.28 -13.58
C ARG A 217 -22.42 27.69 -14.64
N ILE A 218 -22.89 28.28 -15.73
CA ILE A 218 -22.04 28.82 -16.79
C ILE A 218 -22.44 30.24 -17.12
N LYS A 219 -21.48 31.08 -17.53
CA LYS A 219 -21.79 32.47 -17.94
C LYS A 219 -22.74 32.46 -19.14
N TYR A 220 -23.87 33.17 -19.02
CA TYR A 220 -24.82 33.32 -20.10
C TYR A 220 -24.41 34.50 -20.97
N ARG A 221 -23.95 34.23 -22.18
CA ARG A 221 -23.49 35.26 -23.11
C ARG A 221 -24.04 35.06 -24.50
N LYS A 222 -24.27 36.19 -25.19
CA LYS A 222 -24.64 36.24 -26.60
C LYS A 222 -23.47 36.83 -27.40
N LYS A 223 -23.33 36.36 -28.64
CA LYS A 223 -22.39 36.92 -29.61
C LYS A 223 -22.92 38.27 -30.13
N ALA A 224 -22.08 38.98 -30.89
CA ALA A 224 -22.45 40.28 -31.46
C ALA A 224 -23.66 40.20 -32.42
N ASP A 225 -23.90 39.03 -33.05
CA ASP A 225 -25.05 38.76 -33.91
C ASP A 225 -26.34 38.34 -33.15
N GLY A 226 -26.31 38.37 -31.79
CA GLY A 226 -27.42 37.99 -30.94
C GLY A 226 -27.54 36.49 -30.68
N THR A 227 -26.74 35.62 -31.34
CA THR A 227 -26.76 34.17 -31.10
C THR A 227 -26.08 33.79 -29.82
N LEU A 228 -26.46 32.65 -29.22
CA LEU A 228 -25.81 32.12 -28.02
C LEU A 228 -24.50 31.49 -28.36
N TYR A 229 -23.52 31.54 -27.40
CA TYR A 229 -22.29 30.75 -27.49
C TYR A 229 -22.57 29.25 -27.41
N SER A 230 -21.73 28.44 -28.05
CA SER A 230 -21.92 27.00 -28.15
C SER A 230 -21.96 26.28 -26.79
N ASN A 231 -21.22 26.76 -25.80
CA ASN A 231 -21.26 26.21 -24.45
C ASN A 231 -22.64 26.38 -23.80
N VAL A 232 -23.32 27.49 -24.05
CA VAL A 232 -24.68 27.76 -23.56
C VAL A 232 -25.71 26.86 -24.25
N THR A 233 -25.66 26.77 -25.60
CA THR A 233 -26.54 25.90 -26.36
C THR A 233 -26.33 24.42 -26.09
N ASN A 234 -25.08 24.01 -25.89
CA ASN A 234 -24.75 22.63 -25.52
C ASN A 234 -25.26 22.29 -24.13
N ALA A 235 -25.11 23.20 -23.15
CA ALA A 235 -25.65 23.00 -21.83
C ALA A 235 -27.16 22.89 -21.82
N GLN A 236 -27.86 23.74 -22.60
CA GLN A 236 -29.33 23.66 -22.75
C GLN A 236 -29.81 22.33 -23.37
N LYS A 237 -29.00 21.69 -24.20
CA LYS A 237 -29.32 20.39 -24.80
C LYS A 237 -28.96 19.21 -23.88
N LYS A 238 -27.94 19.38 -23.05
CA LYS A 238 -27.37 18.31 -22.21
C LYS A 238 -28.15 18.10 -20.91
N HIS A 239 -28.58 19.20 -20.27
CA HIS A 239 -29.16 19.17 -18.93
C HIS A 239 -30.68 19.09 -18.97
N ALA A 240 -31.28 18.42 -17.99
CA ALA A 240 -32.72 18.20 -17.91
C ALA A 240 -33.51 19.51 -17.84
N LYS A 241 -32.96 20.53 -17.17
CA LYS A 241 -33.52 21.87 -17.08
C LYS A 241 -32.43 22.92 -17.00
N THR A 242 -32.67 24.06 -17.66
CA THR A 242 -31.75 25.21 -17.55
C THR A 242 -32.58 26.49 -17.30
N VAL A 243 -32.07 27.37 -16.44
CA VAL A 243 -32.69 28.66 -16.09
C VAL A 243 -31.61 29.73 -16.13
N VAL A 244 -31.94 30.91 -16.73
CA VAL A 244 -31.01 32.05 -16.69
C VAL A 244 -31.24 32.84 -15.40
N ASP A 245 -30.20 32.95 -14.62
CA ASP A 245 -30.15 33.76 -13.40
C ASP A 245 -29.73 35.21 -13.77
N TRP A 246 -30.65 36.11 -13.70
CA TRP A 246 -30.49 37.54 -14.00
C TRP A 246 -30.17 38.37 -12.73
N SER A 247 -30.08 37.76 -11.58
CA SER A 247 -29.86 38.48 -10.30
C SER A 247 -28.43 39.05 -10.18
N LYS A 248 -27.49 38.53 -11.00
CA LYS A 248 -26.10 38.94 -11.00
C LYS A 248 -25.79 39.96 -12.09
N GLN A 249 -24.72 40.75 -11.89
CA GLN A 249 -24.27 41.73 -12.88
C GLN A 249 -23.89 41.08 -14.23
N GLU A 250 -23.32 39.85 -14.19
CA GLU A 250 -23.15 38.96 -15.35
C GLU A 250 -24.15 37.80 -15.21
N PRO A 251 -25.17 37.68 -16.11
CA PRO A 251 -26.14 36.62 -16.03
C PRO A 251 -25.51 35.24 -16.20
N GLU A 252 -26.04 34.26 -15.47
CA GLU A 252 -25.55 32.86 -15.51
C GLU A 252 -26.67 31.92 -15.97
N LEU A 253 -26.33 30.91 -16.77
CA LEU A 253 -27.18 29.77 -17.02
C LEU A 253 -26.95 28.74 -15.92
N VAL A 254 -28.00 28.50 -15.14
CA VAL A 254 -28.02 27.46 -14.09
C VAL A 254 -28.58 26.19 -14.71
N CYS A 255 -27.84 25.11 -14.58
CA CYS A 255 -28.16 23.80 -15.14
C CYS A 255 -28.61 22.86 -14.02
N TYR A 256 -29.70 22.15 -14.24
CA TYR A 256 -30.28 21.19 -13.32
C TYR A 256 -30.40 19.83 -13.98
N ASP A 257 -30.06 18.77 -13.24
CA ASP A 257 -30.31 17.39 -13.63
C ASP A 257 -30.99 16.62 -12.51
N PHE A 258 -31.63 15.51 -12.87
CA PHE A 258 -32.16 14.57 -11.91
C PHE A 258 -31.01 13.76 -11.34
N ILE A 259 -30.84 13.84 -10.03
CA ILE A 259 -29.80 13.12 -9.28
C ILE A 259 -30.45 11.98 -8.51
N ASP A 260 -30.01 10.75 -8.81
CA ASP A 260 -30.44 9.55 -8.12
C ASP A 260 -29.96 9.55 -6.67
N PHE A 261 -30.77 8.96 -5.79
CA PHE A 261 -30.37 8.80 -4.41
C PHE A 261 -29.21 7.81 -4.28
N ASN A 262 -28.11 8.25 -3.71
CA ASN A 262 -26.96 7.39 -3.39
C ASN A 262 -26.94 7.09 -1.89
N PRO A 263 -27.33 5.87 -1.46
CA PRO A 263 -27.34 5.50 -0.05
C PRO A 263 -25.95 5.44 0.59
N ALA A 264 -24.87 5.36 -0.20
CA ALA A 264 -23.49 5.44 0.31
C ALA A 264 -23.07 6.88 0.66
N SER A 265 -23.77 7.91 0.14
CA SER A 265 -23.46 9.32 0.43
C SER A 265 -24.02 9.75 1.79
N PRO A 266 -23.19 10.05 2.81
CA PRO A 266 -23.68 10.56 4.10
C PRO A 266 -24.51 11.84 3.97
N LYS A 267 -24.13 12.73 3.06
CA LYS A 267 -24.83 13.98 2.78
C LYS A 267 -26.26 13.71 2.30
N MET A 268 -26.40 12.89 1.25
CA MET A 268 -27.71 12.59 0.67
C MET A 268 -28.63 11.85 1.65
N ARG A 269 -28.06 10.91 2.45
CA ARG A 269 -28.80 10.23 3.52
C ARG A 269 -29.39 11.22 4.52
N ILE A 270 -28.56 12.14 5.01
CA ILE A 270 -29.02 13.16 5.99
C ILE A 270 -30.07 14.06 5.38
N GLU A 271 -29.87 14.54 4.15
CA GLU A 271 -30.83 15.43 3.45
C GLU A 271 -32.19 14.75 3.25
N ARG A 272 -32.22 13.49 2.78
CA ARG A 272 -33.44 12.74 2.57
C ARG A 272 -34.18 12.41 3.87
N LEU A 273 -33.43 11.98 4.90
CA LEU A 273 -34.01 11.75 6.22
C LEU A 273 -34.54 13.02 6.85
N TRP A 274 -33.87 14.16 6.65
CA TRP A 274 -34.32 15.47 7.11
C TRP A 274 -35.61 15.89 6.44
N ASP A 275 -35.72 15.72 5.13
CA ASP A 275 -36.94 15.99 4.35
C ASP A 275 -38.09 15.09 4.81
N ALA A 276 -37.81 13.85 5.22
CA ALA A 276 -38.81 12.95 5.80
C ALA A 276 -39.15 13.25 7.29
N GLY A 277 -38.59 14.33 7.85
CA GLY A 277 -38.90 14.77 9.21
C GLY A 277 -37.99 14.25 10.32
N TRP A 278 -37.02 13.40 10.00
CA TRP A 278 -36.06 12.92 10.97
C TRP A 278 -34.98 14.00 11.26
N LYS A 279 -34.62 14.15 12.53
CA LYS A 279 -33.55 15.06 12.95
C LYS A 279 -32.59 14.33 13.89
N PRO A 280 -31.24 14.50 13.71
CA PRO A 280 -30.28 13.86 14.56
C PRO A 280 -30.32 14.41 15.99
N PHE A 281 -30.22 13.53 16.98
CA PHE A 281 -30.09 13.93 18.39
C PHE A 281 -28.69 14.49 18.67
N GLU A 282 -27.68 13.84 18.15
CA GLU A 282 -26.30 14.24 18.29
C GLU A 282 -25.75 14.73 16.96
N LYS A 283 -25.01 15.80 17.01
CA LYS A 283 -24.35 16.38 15.83
C LYS A 283 -22.84 16.23 15.95
N THR A 284 -22.21 15.79 14.88
CA THR A 284 -20.74 15.78 14.82
C THR A 284 -20.20 17.21 14.87
N LYS A 285 -18.95 17.38 15.32
CA LYS A 285 -18.30 18.70 15.35
C LYS A 285 -18.35 19.40 13.99
N GLY A 286 -18.11 18.67 12.90
CA GLY A 286 -18.18 19.21 11.53
C GLY A 286 -19.58 19.71 11.17
N HIS A 287 -20.65 19.05 11.60
CA HIS A 287 -22.02 19.50 11.37
C HIS A 287 -22.34 20.78 12.15
N ILE A 288 -21.91 20.86 13.43
CA ILE A 288 -22.04 22.05 14.26
C ILE A 288 -21.32 23.25 13.63
N ASP A 289 -20.10 23.02 13.14
CA ASP A 289 -19.28 24.08 12.51
C ASP A 289 -19.91 24.54 11.19
N TYR A 290 -20.48 23.63 10.38
CA TYR A 290 -21.24 23.96 9.17
C TYR A 290 -22.48 24.82 9.47
N GLU A 291 -23.30 24.43 10.46
CA GLU A 291 -24.46 25.22 10.87
C GLU A 291 -24.06 26.62 11.34
N ARG A 292 -22.99 26.75 12.13
CA ARG A 292 -22.44 28.03 12.59
C ARG A 292 -21.98 28.92 11.44
N GLN A 293 -21.36 28.33 10.41
CA GLN A 293 -20.94 29.07 9.21
C GLN A 293 -22.13 29.48 8.35
N SER A 294 -23.11 28.60 8.20
CA SER A 294 -24.35 28.89 7.41
C SER A 294 -25.28 29.87 8.10
N ALA A 295 -25.25 29.96 9.41
CA ALA A 295 -26.05 30.88 10.21
C ALA A 295 -25.46 32.32 10.31
N ARG A 296 -24.26 32.57 9.76
CA ARG A 296 -23.68 33.92 9.74
C ARG A 296 -24.39 34.73 8.64
N PRO A 297 -25.06 35.80 9.00
CA PRO A 297 -25.64 36.70 8.00
C PRO A 297 -24.50 37.27 7.16
N PHE A 298 -24.69 37.30 5.85
CA PHE A 298 -23.78 38.01 4.95
C PHE A 298 -23.59 39.45 5.46
N ARG A 299 -22.32 39.79 5.79
CA ARG A 299 -21.94 41.19 6.01
C ARG A 299 -21.58 41.84 4.70
#